data_2b65c2b3740456fe28e25b2b8e55bfa1
#
_entry.id   2b65c2b3740456fe28e25b2b8e55bfa1
#
_cell.length_a   1.000
_cell.length_b   1.000
_cell.length_c   1.000
_cell.angle_alpha   90.00
_cell.angle_beta   90.00
_cell.angle_gamma   90.00
#
_symmetry.space_group_name_H-M   'P 1'
#
loop_
_entity.id
_entity.type
_entity.pdbx_description
1 polymer ?
#
loop_
_entity_poly.entity_id
_entity_poly.type
_entity_poly.pdbx_seq_one_letter_code
_entity_poly.pdbx_strand_id
1 'polypeptide(L)'
;MSSQNFIYYKEFENVDIRIGTVIEASEYNELNKPSIILKIDFGEKIGIKKTSAQLQKYYKSDELINKQVIAVVNFEPKQIGKIISEVLVLGVPDLENEPVLLSPDRPVNNGGKLF
;
A
#
# COMPACT_ATOMS: atom_id res chain seq x y z
N MET A 1 7.31 -32.89 8.58
CA MET A 1 7.61 -32.21 8.04
C MET A 1 7.70 -31.23 8.34
N SER A 2 8.41 -31.16 8.63
CA SER A 2 8.34 -30.09 8.85
C SER A 2 7.98 -29.38 7.82
N SER A 3 7.09 -29.14 7.65
CA SER A 3 6.67 -28.36 6.66
C SER A 3 6.84 -26.94 6.92
N GLN A 4 7.63 -26.57 7.83
CA GLN A 4 7.80 -25.16 8.09
C GLN A 4 8.77 -24.56 7.14
N ASN A 5 8.36 -23.47 6.51
CA ASN A 5 9.19 -22.75 5.58
C ASN A 5 9.77 -21.55 6.27
N PHE A 6 11.01 -21.67 6.74
CA PHE A 6 11.70 -20.54 7.32
C PHE A 6 12.34 -19.71 6.22
N ILE A 7 12.47 -18.41 6.45
CA ILE A 7 13.20 -17.52 5.56
C ILE A 7 14.40 -16.96 6.30
N TYR A 8 15.40 -16.52 5.56
CA TYR A 8 16.53 -15.81 6.13
C TYR A 8 16.14 -14.34 6.32
N TYR A 9 16.72 -13.73 7.33
CA TYR A 9 16.44 -12.31 7.60
C TYR A 9 16.72 -11.44 6.38
N LYS A 10 17.73 -11.78 5.60
CA LYS A 10 18.06 -11.04 4.39
C LYS A 10 16.91 -11.04 3.39
N GLU A 11 16.13 -12.11 3.33
CA GLU A 11 14.97 -12.14 2.44
C GLU A 11 13.95 -11.09 2.84
N PHE A 12 13.74 -10.90 4.13
CA PHE A 12 12.87 -9.82 4.61
C PHE A 12 13.48 -8.46 4.30
N GLU A 13 14.78 -8.28 4.49
CA GLU A 13 15.44 -7.02 4.21
C GLU A 13 15.36 -6.61 2.74
N ASN A 14 15.27 -7.58 1.84
CA ASN A 14 15.15 -7.29 0.42
C ASN A 14 13.80 -6.71 0.02
N VAL A 15 12.78 -6.90 0.86
CA VAL A 15 11.48 -6.29 0.62
C VAL A 15 11.51 -4.89 1.23
N ASP A 16 11.44 -3.86 0.40
CA ASP A 16 11.53 -2.49 0.87
C ASP A 16 10.14 -1.99 1.22
N ILE A 17 9.82 -1.98 2.52
CA ILE A 17 8.51 -1.61 3.04
C ILE A 17 8.63 -0.27 3.73
N ARG A 18 7.83 0.71 3.30
CA ARG A 18 7.93 2.09 3.78
C ARG A 18 6.58 2.64 4.21
N ILE A 19 6.63 3.66 5.06
CA ILE A 19 5.46 4.45 5.44
C ILE A 19 5.34 5.62 4.48
N GLY A 20 4.12 5.91 4.05
CA GLY A 20 3.84 7.12 3.28
C GLY A 20 2.50 7.70 3.67
N THR A 21 2.28 8.96 3.32
CA THR A 21 1.04 9.67 3.58
C THR A 21 0.26 9.81 2.28
N VAL A 22 -1.01 9.44 2.30
CA VAL A 22 -1.88 9.62 1.14
C VAL A 22 -2.14 11.11 0.94
N ILE A 23 -1.79 11.63 -0.22
CA ILE A 23 -1.99 13.04 -0.55
C ILE A 23 -3.13 13.27 -1.54
N GLU A 24 -3.47 12.27 -2.36
CA GLU A 24 -4.61 12.32 -3.26
C GLU A 24 -5.24 10.95 -3.31
N ALA A 25 -6.56 10.91 -3.46
CA ALA A 25 -7.29 9.67 -3.59
C ALA A 25 -8.53 9.90 -4.46
N SER A 26 -8.81 8.99 -5.38
CA SER A 26 -10.00 9.07 -6.22
C SER A 26 -10.54 7.68 -6.53
N GLU A 27 -11.84 7.59 -6.70
CA GLU A 27 -12.46 6.32 -7.03
C GLU A 27 -12.22 5.98 -8.48
N TYR A 28 -12.02 4.70 -8.75
CA TYR A 28 -11.78 4.19 -10.10
C TYR A 28 -12.64 2.95 -10.30
N ASN A 29 -13.66 3.09 -11.14
CA ASN A 29 -14.68 2.07 -11.32
C ASN A 29 -14.64 1.38 -12.68
N GLU A 30 -13.58 1.59 -13.46
CA GLU A 30 -13.46 0.97 -14.77
C GLU A 30 -12.95 -0.47 -14.74
N LEU A 31 -12.54 -0.95 -13.56
CA LEU A 31 -12.12 -2.35 -13.39
C LEU A 31 -13.30 -3.18 -12.91
N ASN A 32 -13.17 -4.52 -13.03
CA ASN A 32 -14.21 -5.43 -12.55
C ASN A 32 -14.51 -5.24 -11.07
N LYS A 33 -13.50 -4.92 -10.27
CA LYS A 33 -13.68 -4.59 -8.87
C LYS A 33 -13.37 -3.12 -8.66
N PRO A 34 -14.28 -2.37 -8.03
CA PRO A 34 -14.04 -0.96 -7.77
C PRO A 34 -12.77 -0.74 -6.96
N SER A 35 -11.98 0.22 -7.36
CA SER A 35 -10.69 0.51 -6.74
C SER A 35 -10.61 1.98 -6.36
N ILE A 36 -9.62 2.32 -5.55
CA ILE A 36 -9.27 3.70 -5.24
C ILE A 36 -7.85 3.92 -5.75
N ILE A 37 -7.66 4.98 -6.53
CA ILE A 37 -6.33 5.39 -6.97
C ILE A 37 -5.76 6.29 -5.89
N LEU A 38 -4.53 6.00 -5.47
CA LEU A 38 -3.87 6.74 -4.42
C LEU A 38 -2.57 7.35 -4.94
N LYS A 39 -2.30 8.59 -4.52
CA LYS A 39 -0.96 9.17 -4.60
C LYS A 39 -0.44 9.26 -3.18
N ILE A 40 0.75 8.73 -2.95
CA ILE A 40 1.31 8.58 -1.61
C ILE A 40 2.69 9.21 -1.59
N ASP A 41 2.91 10.05 -0.59
CA ASP A 41 4.19 10.72 -0.38
C ASP A 41 5.04 9.88 0.56
N PHE A 42 6.13 9.31 0.05
CA PHE A 42 7.06 8.49 0.81
C PHE A 42 8.32 9.27 1.21
N GLY A 43 8.29 10.59 1.16
CA GLY A 43 9.45 11.40 1.53
C GLY A 43 10.36 11.69 0.34
N GLU A 44 11.38 12.50 0.59
CA GLU A 44 12.23 13.01 -0.49
C GLU A 44 12.97 11.94 -1.28
N LYS A 45 13.44 10.89 -0.61
CA LYS A 45 14.23 9.87 -1.30
C LYS A 45 13.42 9.03 -2.27
N ILE A 46 12.24 8.62 -1.85
CA ILE A 46 11.39 7.74 -2.66
C ILE A 46 10.43 8.56 -3.50
N GLY A 47 9.94 9.66 -2.93
CA GLY A 47 9.06 10.56 -3.65
C GLY A 47 7.60 10.13 -3.60
N ILE A 48 6.82 10.71 -4.49
CA ILE A 48 5.38 10.46 -4.57
C ILE A 48 5.16 9.30 -5.55
N LYS A 49 4.39 8.30 -5.12
CA LYS A 49 4.10 7.13 -5.93
C LYS A 49 2.60 6.96 -6.09
N LYS A 50 2.21 6.39 -7.21
CA LYS A 50 0.81 6.14 -7.52
C LYS A 50 0.52 4.64 -7.44
N THR A 51 -0.64 4.30 -6.94
CA THR A 51 -1.09 2.91 -6.90
C THR A 51 -2.61 2.85 -6.94
N SER A 52 -3.16 1.67 -7.16
CA SER A 52 -4.58 1.42 -6.99
C SER A 52 -4.77 0.28 -6.02
N ALA A 53 -5.87 0.33 -5.28
CA ALA A 53 -6.19 -0.71 -4.31
C ALA A 53 -7.70 -0.89 -4.22
N GLN A 54 -8.15 -2.13 -4.01
CA GLN A 54 -9.58 -2.46 -3.96
C GLN A 54 -10.12 -2.19 -2.57
N LEU A 55 -10.27 -0.91 -2.23
CA LEU A 55 -10.61 -0.46 -0.88
C LEU A 55 -12.03 0.09 -0.71
N GLN A 56 -12.84 0.09 -1.77
CA GLN A 56 -14.12 0.83 -1.72
C GLN A 56 -15.16 0.26 -0.77
N LYS A 57 -15.00 -0.96 -0.29
CA LYS A 57 -15.98 -1.50 0.64
C LYS A 57 -16.01 -0.74 1.96
N TYR A 58 -14.84 -0.45 2.53
CA TYR A 58 -14.76 0.21 3.82
C TYR A 58 -14.28 1.65 3.77
N TYR A 59 -13.72 2.07 2.65
CA TYR A 59 -13.07 3.37 2.57
C TYR A 59 -13.68 4.24 1.47
N LYS A 60 -13.84 5.51 1.78
CA LYS A 60 -14.17 6.53 0.79
C LYS A 60 -12.89 7.27 0.48
N SER A 61 -12.74 7.74 -0.76
CA SER A 61 -11.50 8.37 -1.18
C SER A 61 -11.15 9.57 -0.30
N ASP A 62 -12.11 10.40 0.07
CA ASP A 62 -11.84 11.57 0.89
C ASP A 62 -11.38 11.22 2.31
N GLU A 63 -11.76 10.04 2.82
CA GLU A 63 -11.34 9.61 4.15
C GLU A 63 -9.88 9.17 4.19
N LEU A 64 -9.31 8.84 3.04
CA LEU A 64 -7.94 8.32 2.97
C LEU A 64 -6.90 9.44 2.92
N ILE A 65 -7.28 10.65 2.56
CA ILE A 65 -6.33 11.75 2.46
C ILE A 65 -5.76 12.07 3.85
N ASN A 66 -4.45 12.23 3.91
CA ASN A 66 -3.67 12.46 5.13
C ASN A 66 -3.50 11.21 6.02
N LYS A 67 -4.01 10.05 5.59
CA LYS A 67 -3.80 8.82 6.32
C LYS A 67 -2.42 8.26 5.98
N GLN A 68 -1.70 7.78 6.98
CA GLN A 68 -0.44 7.07 6.73
C GLN A 68 -0.72 5.61 6.46
N VAL A 69 -0.06 5.09 5.44
CA VAL A 69 -0.20 3.70 5.00
C VAL A 69 1.17 3.06 4.89
N ILE A 70 1.20 1.75 4.81
CA ILE A 70 2.43 0.96 4.71
C ILE A 70 2.42 0.29 3.35
N ALA A 71 3.52 0.39 2.61
CA ALA A 71 3.58 -0.15 1.26
C ALA A 71 4.94 -0.73 0.93
N VAL A 72 4.93 -1.75 0.07
CA VAL A 72 6.15 -2.25 -0.56
C VAL A 72 6.46 -1.33 -1.74
N VAL A 73 7.67 -0.76 -1.77
CA VAL A 73 8.02 0.27 -2.74
C VAL A 73 9.02 -0.19 -3.79
N ASN A 74 9.49 -1.43 -3.74
CA ASN A 74 10.49 -1.90 -4.69
C ASN A 74 10.03 -3.04 -5.61
N PHE A 75 8.74 -3.11 -5.89
CA PHE A 75 8.26 -3.93 -6.99
C PHE A 75 8.40 -3.15 -8.30
N GLU A 76 8.52 -3.87 -9.41
CA GLU A 76 8.42 -3.22 -10.70
C GLU A 76 7.00 -2.66 -10.89
N PRO A 77 6.86 -1.48 -11.51
CA PRO A 77 5.53 -0.94 -11.80
C PRO A 77 4.69 -1.91 -12.62
N LYS A 78 3.39 -1.96 -12.33
CA LYS A 78 2.46 -2.88 -12.98
C LYS A 78 1.29 -2.11 -13.56
N GLN A 79 0.95 -2.40 -14.81
CA GLN A 79 -0.23 -1.83 -15.47
C GLN A 79 -1.48 -2.50 -14.93
N ILE A 80 -2.42 -1.71 -14.42
CA ILE A 80 -3.72 -2.18 -13.94
C ILE A 80 -4.78 -1.30 -14.59
N GLY A 81 -5.43 -1.83 -15.64
CA GLY A 81 -6.31 -1.01 -16.46
C GLY A 81 -5.52 0.12 -17.11
N LYS A 82 -5.96 1.35 -16.94
CA LYS A 82 -5.26 2.54 -17.45
C LYS A 82 -4.26 3.12 -16.47
N ILE A 83 -4.10 2.47 -15.30
CA ILE A 83 -3.27 2.99 -14.22
C ILE A 83 -1.99 2.18 -14.12
N ILE A 84 -0.88 2.86 -13.85
CA ILE A 84 0.36 2.17 -13.55
C ILE A 84 0.52 2.20 -12.03
N SER A 85 0.51 1.01 -11.42
CA SER A 85 0.68 0.87 -9.98
C SER A 85 2.17 0.73 -9.68
N GLU A 86 2.71 1.65 -8.89
CA GLU A 86 4.14 1.68 -8.61
C GLU A 86 4.50 1.04 -7.28
N VAL A 87 3.55 0.91 -6.37
CA VAL A 87 3.77 0.34 -5.05
C VAL A 87 2.61 -0.58 -4.68
N LEU A 88 2.82 -1.42 -3.67
CA LEU A 88 1.75 -2.27 -3.13
C LEU A 88 1.42 -1.82 -1.72
N VAL A 89 0.25 -1.23 -1.54
CA VAL A 89 -0.24 -0.86 -0.21
C VAL A 89 -0.66 -2.13 0.52
N LEU A 90 -0.21 -2.26 1.77
CA LEU A 90 -0.44 -3.47 2.55
C LEU A 90 -1.69 -3.37 3.39
N GLY A 91 -2.39 -4.49 3.48
CA GLY A 91 -3.57 -4.63 4.32
C GLY A 91 -3.72 -6.08 4.74
N VAL A 92 -4.68 -6.33 5.60
CA VAL A 92 -5.01 -7.67 6.06
C VAL A 92 -6.49 -7.91 5.79
N PRO A 93 -6.89 -9.17 5.55
CA PRO A 93 -8.30 -9.46 5.36
C PRO A 93 -9.04 -9.46 6.69
N ASP A 94 -10.25 -8.95 6.70
CA ASP A 94 -11.10 -9.07 7.86
C ASP A 94 -11.91 -10.38 7.80
N LEU A 95 -12.92 -10.52 8.64
CA LEU A 95 -13.74 -11.73 8.70
C LEU A 95 -14.51 -12.00 7.40
N GLU A 96 -14.73 -10.97 6.58
CA GLU A 96 -15.39 -11.09 5.29
C GLU A 96 -14.41 -11.11 4.13
N ASN A 97 -13.13 -11.24 4.42
CA ASN A 97 -12.05 -11.25 3.44
C ASN A 97 -11.91 -9.93 2.67
N GLU A 98 -12.30 -8.81 3.29
CA GLU A 98 -12.13 -7.49 2.71
C GLU A 98 -10.88 -6.82 3.28
N PRO A 99 -10.17 -6.03 2.48
CA PRO A 99 -8.89 -5.46 2.94
C PRO A 99 -9.08 -4.38 3.99
N VAL A 100 -8.31 -4.50 5.06
CA VAL A 100 -8.18 -3.47 6.10
C VAL A 100 -6.75 -2.99 6.07
N LEU A 101 -6.56 -1.69 5.92
CA LEU A 101 -5.23 -1.09 5.75
C LEU A 101 -4.38 -1.22 7.01
N LEU A 102 -3.09 -1.41 6.81
CA LEU A 102 -2.12 -1.30 7.88
C LEU A 102 -1.68 0.16 7.99
N SER A 103 -1.52 0.63 9.20
CA SER A 103 -1.02 1.97 9.46
C SER A 103 -0.18 1.97 10.73
N PRO A 104 0.72 2.95 10.89
CA PRO A 104 1.49 3.02 12.12
C PRO A 104 0.59 3.44 13.28
N ASP A 105 0.91 2.95 14.48
CA ASP A 105 0.15 3.27 15.68
C ASP A 105 0.21 4.77 16.01
N ARG A 106 1.26 5.43 15.60
CA ARG A 106 1.50 6.86 15.82
C ARG A 106 2.04 7.50 14.56
N PRO A 107 1.87 8.79 14.38
CA PRO A 107 2.47 9.46 13.22
C PRO A 107 3.98 9.28 13.21
N VAL A 108 4.52 8.99 12.03
CA VAL A 108 5.95 8.84 11.82
C VAL A 108 6.36 9.60 10.57
N ASN A 109 7.65 9.74 10.35
CA ASN A 109 8.13 10.42 9.14
C ASN A 109 7.86 9.57 7.91
N ASN A 110 7.48 10.22 6.82
CA ASN A 110 7.33 9.53 5.55
C ASN A 110 8.67 8.95 5.10
N GLY A 111 8.63 7.75 4.54
CA GLY A 111 9.82 7.07 4.10
C GLY A 111 10.48 6.18 5.13
N GLY A 112 9.94 6.12 6.34
CA GLY A 112 10.45 5.21 7.35
C GLY A 112 10.39 3.78 6.86
N LYS A 113 11.49 3.05 6.99
CA LYS A 113 11.57 1.66 6.54
C LYS A 113 11.26 0.71 7.68
N LEU A 114 10.46 -0.30 7.40
CA LEU A 114 10.17 -1.35 8.38
C LEU A 114 11.44 -2.13 8.71
N PHE A 115 11.51 -2.56 9.94
CA PHE A 115 12.62 -3.38 10.41
C PHE A 115 12.13 -4.43 11.40
#